data_4866163ed047614ba30cba564265148e
#
_entry.id   4866163ed047614ba30cba564265148e
#
_cell.length_a   1.000
_cell.length_b   1.000
_cell.length_c   1.000
_cell.angle_alpha   90.00
_cell.angle_beta   90.00
_cell.angle_gamma   90.00
#
_symmetry.space_group_name_H-M   'P 1'
#
loop_
_entity.id
_entity.type
_entity.pdbx_description
1 polymer ?
#
loop_
_entity_poly.entity_id
_entity_poly.type
_entity_poly.pdbx_seq_one_letter_code
_entity_poly.pdbx_strand_id
1 'polypeptide(L)'
;MDIRTGDYVTLKSVEEVKPLYKFWDATSSGSVITDTDYFTKSMMDAMGTSNKYTVVEVNPHYVWIDIKGKMWGFDEMCIKDVYRLTKI
;
A
#
# COMPACT_ATOMS: atom_id res chain seq x y z
N MET A 1 -11.59 -7.11 -3.44
CA MET A 1 -11.85 -5.67 -3.18
C MET A 1 -11.86 -4.94 -4.51
N ASP A 2 -12.86 -4.12 -4.75
CA ASP A 2 -12.97 -3.36 -6.00
C ASP A 2 -12.27 -2.00 -5.87
N ILE A 3 -11.09 -1.88 -6.49
CA ILE A 3 -10.28 -0.66 -6.46
C ILE A 3 -10.08 -0.19 -7.89
N ARG A 4 -10.28 1.12 -8.12
CA ARG A 4 -10.17 1.72 -9.44
C ARG A 4 -9.26 2.93 -9.41
N THR A 5 -8.66 3.23 -10.55
CA THR A 5 -7.90 4.47 -10.75
C THR A 5 -8.78 5.66 -10.40
N GLY A 6 -8.22 6.58 -9.60
CA GLY A 6 -8.93 7.75 -9.11
C GLY A 6 -9.58 7.56 -7.74
N ASP A 7 -9.67 6.32 -7.25
CA ASP A 7 -10.10 6.07 -5.87
C ASP A 7 -9.06 6.60 -4.88
N TYR A 8 -9.49 6.74 -3.63
CA TYR A 8 -8.59 7.03 -2.51
C TYR A 8 -8.55 5.82 -1.59
N VAL A 9 -7.39 5.52 -1.05
CA VAL A 9 -7.21 4.37 -0.17
C VAL A 9 -6.45 4.77 1.09
N THR A 10 -6.73 4.07 2.18
CA THR A 10 -5.89 4.07 3.38
C THR A 10 -5.14 2.75 3.42
N LEU A 11 -4.00 2.74 4.09
CA LEU A 11 -3.13 1.57 4.19
C LEU A 11 -3.20 0.96 5.58
N LYS A 12 -3.15 -0.37 5.64
CA LYS A 12 -3.00 -1.08 6.89
C LYS A 12 -1.66 -0.75 7.53
N SER A 13 -1.55 -0.93 8.83
CA SER A 13 -0.28 -0.76 9.54
C SER A 13 0.69 -1.90 9.22
N VAL A 14 1.97 -1.67 9.50
CA VAL A 14 3.00 -2.70 9.34
C VAL A 14 2.65 -3.93 10.21
N GLU A 15 2.18 -3.71 11.43
CA GLU A 15 1.80 -4.80 12.34
C GLU A 15 0.63 -5.63 11.80
N GLU A 16 -0.31 -5.00 11.10
CA GLU A 16 -1.44 -5.69 10.49
C GLU A 16 -1.03 -6.51 9.26
N VAL A 17 -0.04 -6.03 8.52
CA VAL A 17 0.39 -6.63 7.25
C VAL A 17 1.43 -7.72 7.46
N LYS A 18 2.35 -7.53 8.40
CA LYS A 18 3.46 -8.44 8.67
C LYS A 18 3.04 -9.93 8.78
N PRO A 19 2.00 -10.30 9.56
CA PRO A 19 1.61 -11.70 9.68
C PRO A 19 0.96 -12.30 8.42
N LEU A 20 0.69 -11.49 7.40
CA LEU A 20 0.13 -11.98 6.13
C LEU A 20 1.21 -12.56 5.21
N TYR A 21 2.48 -12.33 5.53
CA TYR A 21 3.62 -12.84 4.78
C TYR A 21 4.25 -14.04 5.48
N LYS A 22 4.82 -14.95 4.69
CA LYS A 22 5.51 -16.13 5.22
C LYS A 22 6.78 -15.75 5.96
N PHE A 23 7.50 -14.72 5.46
CA PHE A 23 8.62 -14.16 6.20
C PHE A 23 8.66 -12.66 5.99
N TRP A 24 9.36 -12.00 6.89
CA TRP A 24 9.50 -10.55 6.94
C TRP A 24 10.91 -10.23 7.39
N ASP A 25 11.75 -9.82 6.45
CA ASP A 25 13.17 -9.58 6.70
C ASP A 25 13.52 -8.09 6.59
N ALA A 26 13.73 -7.46 7.74
CA ALA A 26 14.12 -6.06 7.81
C ALA A 26 15.61 -5.92 7.48
N THR A 27 15.91 -5.07 6.51
CA THR A 27 17.30 -4.81 6.10
C THR A 27 17.89 -3.64 6.89
N SER A 28 19.21 -3.50 6.83
CA SER A 28 19.92 -2.39 7.50
C SER A 28 19.60 -1.02 6.90
N SER A 29 19.11 -0.97 5.67
CA SER A 29 18.71 0.28 5.01
C SER A 29 17.32 0.77 5.38
N GLY A 30 16.60 0.01 6.22
CA GLY A 30 15.23 0.36 6.62
C GLY A 30 14.15 -0.15 5.69
N SER A 31 14.52 -0.91 4.66
CA SER A 31 13.55 -1.59 3.80
C SER A 31 13.26 -2.99 4.34
N VAL A 32 12.23 -3.65 3.77
CA VAL A 32 11.82 -5.00 4.16
C VAL A 32 11.65 -5.86 2.91
N ILE A 33 12.16 -7.08 2.98
CA ILE A 33 11.96 -8.09 1.94
C ILE A 33 11.04 -9.18 2.52
N THR A 34 10.03 -9.55 1.76
CA THR A 34 9.12 -10.63 2.11
C THR A 34 9.20 -11.74 1.06
N ASP A 35 8.38 -12.77 1.22
CA ASP A 35 8.29 -13.87 0.24
C ASP A 35 7.78 -13.42 -1.13
N THR A 36 7.00 -12.33 -1.21
CA THR A 36 6.40 -11.87 -2.47
C THR A 36 6.60 -10.39 -2.76
N ASP A 37 6.93 -9.59 -1.75
CA ASP A 37 6.95 -8.13 -1.88
C ASP A 37 8.20 -7.51 -1.29
N TYR A 38 8.40 -6.25 -1.65
CA TYR A 38 9.48 -5.42 -1.14
C TYR A 38 8.88 -4.10 -0.66
N PHE A 39 9.19 -3.72 0.56
CA PHE A 39 8.73 -2.45 1.13
C PHE A 39 9.92 -1.52 1.35
N THR A 40 9.86 -0.32 0.78
CA THR A 40 10.83 0.72 1.08
C THR A 40 10.42 1.41 2.39
N LYS A 41 11.35 2.16 2.96
CA LYS A 41 11.06 2.97 4.15
C LYS A 41 9.90 3.94 3.89
N SER A 42 9.88 4.57 2.70
CA SER A 42 8.80 5.50 2.32
C SER A 42 7.43 4.83 2.30
N MET A 43 7.36 3.59 1.80
CA MET A 43 6.12 2.82 1.80
C MET A 43 5.66 2.53 3.23
N MET A 44 6.58 2.10 4.09
CA MET A 44 6.25 1.77 5.48
C MET A 44 5.90 3.00 6.30
N ASP A 45 6.50 4.14 6.01
CA ASP A 45 6.17 5.41 6.68
C ASP A 45 4.73 5.85 6.37
N ALA A 46 4.19 5.47 5.22
CA ALA A 46 2.81 5.76 4.84
C ALA A 46 1.81 4.76 5.43
N MET A 47 2.28 3.56 5.80
CA MET A 47 1.42 2.51 6.33
C MET A 47 0.98 2.82 7.75
N GLY A 48 -0.29 2.53 8.06
CA GLY A 48 -0.84 2.76 9.39
C GLY A 48 -1.18 4.20 9.70
N THR A 49 -0.96 5.11 8.77
CA THR A 49 -1.43 6.49 8.89
C THR A 49 -2.90 6.54 8.49
N SER A 50 -3.64 7.54 8.93
CA SER A 50 -5.03 7.72 8.50
C SER A 50 -5.13 8.49 7.19
N ASN A 51 -4.02 8.71 6.50
CA ASN A 51 -3.99 9.46 5.26
C ASN A 51 -4.64 8.69 4.12
N LYS A 52 -5.35 9.42 3.27
CA LYS A 52 -5.92 8.87 2.03
C LYS A 52 -4.97 9.16 0.89
N TYR A 53 -4.63 8.12 0.14
CA TYR A 53 -3.73 8.22 -1.00
C TYR A 53 -4.49 7.95 -2.29
N THR A 54 -4.17 8.71 -3.33
CA THR A 54 -4.81 8.55 -4.64
C THR A 54 -4.30 7.30 -5.34
N VAL A 55 -5.21 6.48 -5.84
CA VAL A 55 -4.89 5.34 -6.70
C VAL A 55 -4.60 5.86 -8.11
N VAL A 56 -3.38 5.65 -8.58
CA VAL A 56 -2.92 6.11 -9.88
C VAL A 56 -3.14 5.05 -10.95
N GLU A 57 -2.91 3.80 -10.59
CA GLU A 57 -3.04 2.68 -11.52
C GLU A 57 -3.36 1.41 -10.74
N VAL A 58 -4.10 0.50 -11.36
CA VAL A 58 -4.39 -0.82 -10.81
C VAL A 58 -4.01 -1.86 -11.87
N ASN A 59 -3.22 -2.85 -11.48
CA ASN A 59 -2.93 -4.00 -12.32
C ASN A 59 -3.20 -5.28 -11.53
N PRO A 60 -3.10 -6.49 -12.14
CA PRO A 60 -3.46 -7.73 -11.46
C PRO A 60 -2.66 -8.04 -10.18
N HIS A 61 -1.49 -7.43 -10.02
CA HIS A 61 -0.61 -7.72 -8.90
C HIS A 61 -0.58 -6.62 -7.85
N TYR A 62 -0.68 -5.35 -8.28
CA TYR A 62 -0.45 -4.21 -7.40
C TYR A 62 -1.45 -3.09 -7.60
N VAL A 63 -1.71 -2.38 -6.51
CA VAL A 63 -2.39 -1.09 -6.50
C VAL A 63 -1.30 -0.02 -6.39
N TRP A 64 -1.17 0.81 -7.41
CA TRP A 64 -0.18 1.88 -7.43
C TRP A 64 -0.78 3.16 -6.89
N ILE A 65 -0.16 3.70 -5.86
CA ILE A 65 -0.63 4.92 -5.20
C ILE A 65 0.44 6.00 -5.23
N ASP A 66 -0.02 7.25 -5.17
CA ASP A 66 0.86 8.41 -5.07
C ASP A 66 1.14 8.72 -3.61
N ILE A 67 2.42 8.68 -3.23
CA ILE A 67 2.88 9.11 -1.91
C ILE A 67 3.90 10.22 -2.12
N LYS A 68 3.51 11.46 -1.81
CA LYS A 68 4.35 12.64 -1.92
C LYS A 68 4.99 12.81 -3.31
N GLY A 69 4.21 12.57 -4.35
CA GLY A 69 4.64 12.75 -5.73
C GLY A 69 5.35 11.55 -6.36
N LYS A 70 5.49 10.45 -5.64
CA LYS A 70 6.05 9.20 -6.16
C LYS A 70 5.02 8.09 -6.14
N MET A 71 5.04 7.24 -7.17
CA MET A 71 4.18 6.07 -7.26
C MET A 71 4.84 4.89 -6.56
N TRP A 72 4.04 4.21 -5.72
CA TRP A 72 4.46 2.99 -5.04
C TRP A 72 3.40 1.91 -5.22
N GLY A 73 3.84 0.70 -5.54
CA GLY A 73 2.94 -0.45 -5.72
C GLY A 73 2.77 -1.24 -4.42
N PHE A 74 1.53 -1.42 -4.02
CA PHE A 74 1.17 -2.21 -2.85
C PHE A 74 0.30 -3.39 -3.26
N ASP A 75 0.53 -4.54 -2.65
CA ASP A 75 -0.38 -5.66 -2.77
C ASP A 75 -1.75 -5.24 -2.20
N GLU A 76 -2.82 -5.72 -2.80
CA GLU A 76 -4.19 -5.41 -2.37
C GLU A 76 -4.41 -5.69 -0.89
N MET A 77 -3.77 -6.71 -0.34
CA MET A 77 -3.91 -7.05 1.09
C MET A 77 -3.37 -5.98 2.03
N CYS A 78 -2.60 -5.03 1.51
CA CYS A 78 -2.11 -3.88 2.30
C CYS A 78 -3.11 -2.74 2.37
N ILE A 79 -4.17 -2.77 1.57
CA ILE A 79 -5.20 -1.74 1.52
C ILE A 79 -6.21 -1.98 2.65
N LYS A 80 -6.48 -0.93 3.42
CA LYS A 80 -7.44 -0.98 4.52
C LYS A 80 -8.84 -0.61 4.05
N ASP A 81 -9.02 0.61 3.56
CA ASP A 81 -10.30 1.15 3.14
C ASP A 81 -10.19 1.80 1.77
N VAL A 82 -11.28 1.76 1.02
CA VAL A 82 -11.38 2.37 -0.30
C VAL A 82 -12.47 3.42 -0.28
N TYR A 83 -12.16 4.60 -0.77
CA TYR A 83 -13.07 5.73 -0.86
C TYR A 83 -13.21 6.16 -2.32
N ARG A 84 -14.43 6.35 -2.76
CA ARG A 84 -14.71 6.75 -4.14
C ARG A 84 -15.62 7.95 -4.14
N LEU A 85 -15.25 8.99 -4.90
CA LEU A 85 -16.14 10.12 -5.13
C LEU A 85 -17.24 9.68 -6.08
N THR A 86 -18.48 9.79 -5.61
CA THR A 86 -19.65 9.53 -6.44
C THR A 86 -20.20 10.86 -6.92
N LYS A 87 -20.21 11.05 -8.23
CA LYS A 87 -20.93 12.20 -8.81
C LYS A 87 -22.40 11.91 -8.81
N ILE A 88 -23.14 12.84 -8.28
CA ILE A 88 -24.60 12.82 -8.31
C ILE A 88 -25.08 13.60 -9.52
#